data_c22f7361df2b901519473e43a932988d
#
_entry.id   c22f7361df2b901519473e43a932988d
#
_cell.length_a   1.000
_cell.length_b   1.000
_cell.length_c   1.000
_cell.angle_alpha   90.00
_cell.angle_beta   90.00
_cell.angle_gamma   90.00
#
_symmetry.space_group_name_H-M   'P 1'
#
loop_
_entity.id
_entity.type
_entity.pdbx_description
1 polymer ?
#
loop_
_entity_poly.entity_id
_entity_poly.type
_entity_poly.pdbx_seq_one_letter_code
_entity_poly.pdbx_strand_id
1 'polypeptide(L)'
;MQQNVIAGIGNTPLILLQKIVPEKSANIFVKLEWANPTGSMKDRMAMAVIEKAAASGKLNPSDTVVEYTAGTTGVSLAFVCAAMGYKFHAAFSDAFSEEKRRTMLAFGAKITDVISDNKKITATLINEMIATAKKISEQPGHWWCDQLNNEDAAKGYHSLGEEIWQQMNGKLDAFVHCASTAHSIHGTTEILWKHDKNIHIAAVEPDESAVLSGRPTGSHKIEGIGLGFIPPLWHPELVNEILTVTTDDAKNMARRLAKEEGIFAGTSSGANVVAALRVAERLGKGKNVVTLIVDSGLRYLSTDVYKF
;
A
#
# COMPACT_ATOMS: atom_id res chain seq x y z
N MET A 1 -18.69 -25.04 -3.41
CA MET A 1 -17.54 -24.10 -3.31
C MET A 1 -17.59 -23.46 -1.93
N GLN A 2 -16.62 -23.69 -1.08
CA GLN A 2 -16.48 -22.89 0.15
C GLN A 2 -15.92 -21.54 -0.26
N GLN A 3 -16.79 -20.55 -0.42
CA GLN A 3 -16.39 -19.15 -0.57
C GLN A 3 -16.21 -18.60 0.86
N ASN A 4 -14.95 -18.50 1.30
CA ASN A 4 -14.66 -17.76 2.52
C ASN A 4 -14.47 -16.26 2.19
N VAL A 5 -14.29 -15.43 3.22
CA VAL A 5 -14.16 -13.97 3.09
C VAL A 5 -12.97 -13.52 2.23
N ILE A 6 -11.97 -14.39 2.00
CA ILE A 6 -10.79 -14.13 1.14
C ILE A 6 -11.21 -13.97 -0.32
N ALA A 7 -12.29 -14.63 -0.77
CA ALA A 7 -12.83 -14.47 -2.12
C ALA A 7 -13.30 -13.03 -2.42
N GLY A 8 -13.44 -12.19 -1.40
CA GLY A 8 -13.73 -10.76 -1.56
C GLY A 8 -12.51 -9.90 -1.87
N ILE A 9 -11.29 -10.46 -1.89
CA ILE A 9 -10.07 -9.73 -2.23
C ILE A 9 -9.98 -9.56 -3.74
N GLY A 10 -9.70 -8.33 -4.18
CA GLY A 10 -9.60 -8.00 -5.61
C GLY A 10 -10.94 -7.62 -6.25
N ASN A 11 -10.97 -7.58 -7.57
CA ASN A 11 -12.10 -7.13 -8.38
C ASN A 11 -12.68 -5.78 -7.93
N THR A 12 -11.80 -4.88 -7.49
CA THR A 12 -12.18 -3.57 -6.97
C THR A 12 -12.67 -2.66 -8.12
N PRO A 13 -13.55 -1.68 -7.83
CA PRO A 13 -14.02 -0.75 -8.84
C PRO A 13 -12.89 0.15 -9.37
N LEU A 14 -13.00 0.52 -10.65
CA LEU A 14 -12.21 1.58 -11.27
C LEU A 14 -13.18 2.69 -11.70
N ILE A 15 -12.97 3.93 -11.24
CA ILE A 15 -13.87 5.06 -11.49
C ILE A 15 -13.11 6.26 -12.04
N LEU A 16 -13.79 7.06 -12.86
CA LEU A 16 -13.27 8.33 -13.39
C LEU A 16 -13.51 9.46 -12.37
N LEU A 17 -12.46 10.24 -12.05
CA LEU A 17 -12.63 11.49 -11.29
C LEU A 17 -13.34 12.55 -12.12
N GLN A 18 -14.27 13.28 -11.51
CA GLN A 18 -15.20 14.16 -12.24
C GLN A 18 -14.96 15.65 -11.98
N LYS A 19 -14.48 16.03 -10.79
CA LYS A 19 -14.51 17.43 -10.35
C LYS A 19 -13.13 18.04 -10.14
N ILE A 20 -12.15 17.23 -9.73
CA ILE A 20 -10.82 17.75 -9.37
C ILE A 20 -9.84 17.76 -10.52
N VAL A 21 -10.18 17.14 -11.66
CA VAL A 21 -9.32 17.05 -12.84
C VAL A 21 -9.56 18.26 -13.76
N PRO A 22 -8.52 19.04 -14.12
CA PRO A 22 -8.66 20.18 -15.03
C PRO A 22 -9.11 19.73 -16.44
N GLU A 23 -9.99 20.51 -17.08
CA GLU A 23 -10.64 20.16 -18.36
C GLU A 23 -9.67 19.85 -19.50
N LYS A 24 -8.47 20.44 -19.48
CA LYS A 24 -7.45 20.26 -20.55
C LYS A 24 -6.49 19.09 -20.28
N SER A 25 -6.60 18.46 -19.13
CA SER A 25 -5.75 17.34 -18.72
C SER A 25 -6.26 16.00 -19.28
N ALA A 26 -5.43 14.96 -19.16
CA ALA A 26 -5.85 13.57 -19.37
C ALA A 26 -6.93 13.17 -18.36
N ASN A 27 -7.73 12.16 -18.69
CA ASN A 27 -8.64 11.53 -17.75
C ASN A 27 -7.85 10.87 -16.63
N ILE A 28 -8.34 10.98 -15.39
CA ILE A 28 -7.76 10.26 -14.26
C ILE A 28 -8.78 9.26 -13.72
N PHE A 29 -8.43 7.99 -13.81
CA PHE A 29 -9.17 6.90 -13.21
C PHE A 29 -8.52 6.49 -11.89
N VAL A 30 -9.32 6.18 -10.89
CA VAL A 30 -8.85 5.71 -9.59
C VAL A 30 -9.39 4.33 -9.31
N LYS A 31 -8.48 3.41 -8.99
CA LYS A 31 -8.80 2.05 -8.57
C LYS A 31 -9.07 2.04 -7.07
N LEU A 32 -10.28 1.69 -6.67
CA LEU A 32 -10.75 1.79 -5.29
C LEU A 32 -10.30 0.58 -4.46
N GLU A 33 -9.03 0.51 -4.11
CA GLU A 33 -8.47 -0.59 -3.32
C GLU A 33 -8.98 -0.64 -1.87
N TRP A 34 -9.66 0.39 -1.41
CA TRP A 34 -10.42 0.36 -0.16
C TRP A 34 -11.60 -0.61 -0.17
N ALA A 35 -12.04 -1.06 -1.36
CA ALA A 35 -13.13 -2.03 -1.51
C ALA A 35 -12.70 -3.47 -1.16
N ASN A 36 -11.41 -3.72 -0.95
CA ASN A 36 -10.96 -4.98 -0.37
C ASN A 36 -11.52 -5.18 1.06
N PRO A 37 -11.63 -6.40 1.56
CA PRO A 37 -12.30 -6.72 2.83
C PRO A 37 -11.83 -5.93 4.04
N THR A 38 -10.51 -5.67 4.16
CA THR A 38 -10.00 -4.83 5.25
C THR A 38 -10.00 -3.34 4.93
N GLY A 39 -10.43 -2.93 3.74
CA GLY A 39 -10.35 -1.55 3.29
C GLY A 39 -8.96 -1.14 2.78
N SER A 40 -8.16 -2.03 2.21
CA SER A 40 -6.82 -1.73 1.72
C SER A 40 -6.32 -2.69 0.64
N MET A 41 -5.48 -2.18 -0.27
CA MET A 41 -4.76 -2.97 -1.25
C MET A 41 -3.85 -4.05 -0.66
N LYS A 42 -3.48 -3.93 0.62
CA LYS A 42 -2.57 -4.87 1.28
C LYS A 42 -3.16 -6.26 1.46
N ASP A 43 -4.49 -6.42 1.36
CA ASP A 43 -5.14 -7.72 1.39
C ASP A 43 -4.64 -8.62 0.26
N ARG A 44 -4.37 -8.04 -0.93
CA ARG A 44 -3.82 -8.79 -2.09
C ARG A 44 -2.47 -9.42 -1.77
N MET A 45 -1.56 -8.63 -1.22
CA MET A 45 -0.23 -9.10 -0.85
C MET A 45 -0.31 -10.12 0.28
N ALA A 46 -1.09 -9.84 1.34
CA ALA A 46 -1.22 -10.75 2.48
C ALA A 46 -1.73 -12.14 2.07
N MET A 47 -2.74 -12.19 1.19
CA MET A 47 -3.23 -13.45 0.62
C MET A 47 -2.13 -14.18 -0.13
N ALA A 48 -1.46 -13.50 -1.08
CA ALA A 48 -0.47 -14.14 -1.95
C ALA A 48 0.71 -14.74 -1.17
N VAL A 49 1.26 -14.01 -0.19
CA VAL A 49 2.41 -14.50 0.58
C VAL A 49 2.04 -15.67 1.50
N ILE A 50 0.85 -15.65 2.12
CA ILE A 50 0.41 -16.74 3.00
C ILE A 50 0.07 -17.98 2.18
N GLU A 51 -0.67 -17.86 1.08
CA GLU A 51 -0.98 -18.99 0.19
C GLU A 51 0.29 -19.63 -0.37
N LYS A 52 1.26 -18.80 -0.80
CA LYS A 52 2.52 -19.30 -1.35
C LYS A 52 3.36 -20.01 -0.28
N ALA A 53 3.44 -19.45 0.93
CA ALA A 53 4.16 -20.05 2.04
C ALA A 53 3.54 -21.39 2.46
N ALA A 54 2.21 -21.46 2.55
CA ALA A 54 1.48 -22.68 2.84
C ALA A 54 1.70 -23.75 1.76
N ALA A 55 1.54 -23.37 0.48
CA ALA A 55 1.72 -24.29 -0.66
C ALA A 55 3.16 -24.82 -0.77
N SER A 56 4.16 -24.05 -0.33
CA SER A 56 5.58 -24.47 -0.35
C SER A 56 6.04 -25.19 0.91
N GLY A 57 5.15 -25.40 1.90
CA GLY A 57 5.48 -26.02 3.18
C GLY A 57 6.35 -25.15 4.12
N LYS A 58 6.53 -23.88 3.82
CA LYS A 58 7.23 -22.92 4.71
C LYS A 58 6.35 -22.48 5.88
N LEU A 59 5.04 -22.52 5.73
CA LEU A 59 4.04 -22.21 6.73
C LEU A 59 3.15 -23.44 6.94
N ASN A 60 3.24 -24.06 8.11
CA ASN A 60 2.48 -25.26 8.45
C ASN A 60 1.16 -24.90 9.15
N PRO A 61 0.16 -25.79 9.15
CA PRO A 61 -1.06 -25.59 9.93
C PRO A 61 -0.74 -25.27 11.40
N SER A 62 -1.42 -24.28 11.97
CA SER A 62 -1.23 -23.79 13.36
C SER A 62 0.03 -22.96 13.63
N ASP A 63 0.92 -22.78 12.66
CA ASP A 63 2.05 -21.86 12.79
C ASP A 63 1.57 -20.42 13.02
N THR A 64 2.46 -19.61 13.56
CA THR A 64 2.27 -18.17 13.77
C THR A 64 2.99 -17.39 12.69
N VAL A 65 2.25 -16.63 11.89
CA VAL A 65 2.82 -15.65 10.95
C VAL A 65 3.31 -14.45 11.76
N VAL A 66 4.53 -14.00 11.48
CA VAL A 66 5.16 -12.88 12.17
C VAL A 66 5.46 -11.76 11.17
N GLU A 67 5.23 -10.51 11.56
CA GLU A 67 5.63 -9.35 10.76
C GLU A 67 5.82 -8.10 11.63
N TYR A 68 6.76 -7.23 11.26
CA TYR A 68 6.74 -5.84 11.72
C TYR A 68 5.77 -5.04 10.85
N THR A 69 5.11 -4.02 11.38
CA THR A 69 4.13 -3.30 10.58
C THR A 69 3.85 -1.89 11.10
N ALA A 70 3.69 -0.93 10.17
CA ALA A 70 3.07 0.38 10.43
C ALA A 70 1.53 0.32 10.48
N GLY A 71 0.96 -0.89 10.43
CA GLY A 71 -0.45 -1.19 10.65
C GLY A 71 -1.18 -1.76 9.44
N THR A 72 -1.14 -1.15 8.26
CA THR A 72 -1.95 -1.59 7.11
C THR A 72 -1.63 -3.03 6.69
N THR A 73 -0.36 -3.37 6.54
CA THR A 73 0.08 -4.75 6.27
C THR A 73 -0.34 -5.70 7.40
N GLY A 74 -0.16 -5.28 8.66
CA GLY A 74 -0.54 -6.09 9.81
C GLY A 74 -2.04 -6.40 9.88
N VAL A 75 -2.90 -5.41 9.57
CA VAL A 75 -4.35 -5.64 9.50
C VAL A 75 -4.71 -6.67 8.43
N SER A 76 -4.10 -6.57 7.25
CA SER A 76 -4.36 -7.51 6.16
C SER A 76 -3.84 -8.93 6.47
N LEU A 77 -2.64 -9.04 7.06
CA LEU A 77 -2.10 -10.33 7.51
C LEU A 77 -2.96 -10.94 8.62
N ALA A 78 -3.39 -10.14 9.61
CA ALA A 78 -4.27 -10.61 10.68
C ALA A 78 -5.60 -11.14 10.12
N PHE A 79 -6.19 -10.43 9.15
CA PHE A 79 -7.41 -10.84 8.46
C PHE A 79 -7.25 -12.17 7.73
N VAL A 80 -6.21 -12.28 6.88
CA VAL A 80 -5.97 -13.51 6.09
C VAL A 80 -5.62 -14.69 7.02
N CYS A 81 -4.81 -14.46 8.05
CA CYS A 81 -4.50 -15.48 9.05
C CYS A 81 -5.75 -15.99 9.74
N ALA A 82 -6.62 -15.09 10.21
CA ALA A 82 -7.89 -15.46 10.85
C ALA A 82 -8.78 -16.29 9.90
N ALA A 83 -8.87 -15.90 8.62
CA ALA A 83 -9.68 -16.58 7.61
C ALA A 83 -9.12 -17.96 7.21
N MET A 84 -7.80 -18.16 7.29
CA MET A 84 -7.12 -19.41 6.90
C MET A 84 -6.74 -20.30 8.11
N GLY A 85 -7.02 -19.86 9.34
CA GLY A 85 -6.75 -20.64 10.56
C GLY A 85 -5.32 -20.56 11.06
N TYR A 86 -4.56 -19.54 10.66
CA TYR A 86 -3.24 -19.24 11.19
C TYR A 86 -3.32 -18.23 12.35
N LYS A 87 -2.29 -18.21 13.18
CA LYS A 87 -2.07 -17.14 14.16
C LYS A 87 -1.28 -16.02 13.53
N PHE A 88 -1.44 -14.79 14.04
CA PHE A 88 -0.64 -13.64 13.63
C PHE A 88 -0.03 -12.93 14.83
N HIS A 89 1.26 -12.59 14.75
CA HIS A 89 2.00 -11.86 15.77
C HIS A 89 2.70 -10.65 15.14
N ALA A 90 2.27 -9.44 15.48
CA ALA A 90 2.83 -8.20 14.98
C ALA A 90 3.84 -7.58 15.93
N ALA A 91 4.99 -7.13 15.43
CA ALA A 91 5.78 -6.09 16.06
C ALA A 91 5.24 -4.73 15.61
N PHE A 92 4.68 -3.94 16.51
CA PHE A 92 3.94 -2.73 16.23
C PHE A 92 4.33 -1.59 17.18
N SER A 93 4.20 -0.33 16.75
CA SER A 93 4.55 0.81 17.58
C SER A 93 3.38 1.74 17.85
N ASP A 94 3.42 2.40 19.01
CA ASP A 94 2.51 3.48 19.44
C ASP A 94 2.62 4.76 18.58
N ALA A 95 3.60 4.83 17.68
CA ALA A 95 3.73 5.89 16.69
C ALA A 95 2.65 5.83 15.59
N PHE A 96 1.97 4.69 15.42
CA PHE A 96 0.97 4.46 14.39
C PHE A 96 -0.46 4.49 14.93
N SER A 97 -1.46 4.53 14.02
CA SER A 97 -2.85 4.75 14.40
C SER A 97 -3.42 3.61 15.27
N GLU A 98 -4.19 4.01 16.29
CA GLU A 98 -4.84 3.08 17.23
C GLU A 98 -5.93 2.24 16.54
N GLU A 99 -6.57 2.77 15.49
CA GLU A 99 -7.57 2.03 14.71
C GLU A 99 -6.97 0.78 14.09
N LYS A 100 -5.76 0.89 13.54
CA LYS A 100 -5.04 -0.26 12.95
C LYS A 100 -4.68 -1.29 14.02
N ARG A 101 -4.24 -0.83 15.20
CA ARG A 101 -3.93 -1.70 16.36
C ARG A 101 -5.17 -2.47 16.79
N ARG A 102 -6.28 -1.79 17.02
CA ARG A 102 -7.54 -2.42 17.44
C ARG A 102 -8.09 -3.38 16.40
N THR A 103 -7.94 -3.06 15.12
CA THR A 103 -8.37 -3.96 14.05
C THR A 103 -7.56 -5.25 14.04
N MET A 104 -6.24 -5.20 14.20
CA MET A 104 -5.40 -6.41 14.33
C MET A 104 -5.82 -7.26 15.52
N LEU A 105 -6.05 -6.63 16.69
CA LEU A 105 -6.52 -7.34 17.90
C LEU A 105 -7.90 -7.98 17.69
N ALA A 106 -8.82 -7.31 17.00
CA ALA A 106 -10.14 -7.84 16.68
C ALA A 106 -10.06 -9.10 15.78
N PHE A 107 -9.06 -9.21 14.91
CA PHE A 107 -8.76 -10.43 14.14
C PHE A 107 -7.97 -11.48 14.94
N GLY A 108 -7.74 -11.27 16.24
CA GLY A 108 -7.05 -12.22 17.11
C GLY A 108 -5.52 -12.16 17.07
N ALA A 109 -4.95 -11.10 16.51
CA ALA A 109 -3.51 -10.93 16.48
C ALA A 109 -2.93 -10.73 17.88
N LYS A 110 -1.74 -11.30 18.12
CA LYS A 110 -0.86 -10.90 19.22
C LYS A 110 -0.03 -9.71 18.78
N ILE A 111 0.19 -8.75 19.68
CA ILE A 111 1.01 -7.57 19.40
C ILE A 111 2.16 -7.50 20.43
N THR A 112 3.38 -7.32 19.95
CA THR A 112 4.51 -6.88 20.75
C THR A 112 4.75 -5.40 20.45
N ASP A 113 4.60 -4.56 21.48
CA ASP A 113 4.77 -3.12 21.35
C ASP A 113 6.25 -2.74 21.32
N VAL A 114 6.62 -1.91 20.34
CA VAL A 114 7.93 -1.25 20.25
C VAL A 114 7.67 0.25 20.48
N ILE A 115 8.15 0.75 21.61
CA ILE A 115 7.82 2.10 22.06
C ILE A 115 8.63 3.14 21.29
N SER A 116 7.93 4.11 20.73
CA SER A 116 8.55 5.22 19.99
C SER A 116 9.01 6.36 20.91
N ASP A 117 9.95 7.18 20.43
CA ASP A 117 10.25 8.46 21.08
C ASP A 117 9.22 9.51 20.65
N ASN A 118 8.36 9.93 21.60
CA ASN A 118 7.33 10.96 21.39
C ASN A 118 6.45 10.75 20.14
N LYS A 119 6.07 9.49 19.84
CA LYS A 119 5.26 9.10 18.70
C LYS A 119 5.87 9.51 17.34
N LYS A 120 7.19 9.63 17.28
CA LYS A 120 7.91 9.93 16.03
C LYS A 120 8.24 8.65 15.28
N ILE A 121 7.99 8.66 13.97
CA ILE A 121 8.41 7.61 13.05
C ILE A 121 9.85 7.94 12.62
N THR A 122 10.81 7.09 13.00
CA THR A 122 12.22 7.24 12.68
C THR A 122 12.78 5.95 12.08
N ALA A 123 13.90 6.02 11.38
CA ALA A 123 14.60 4.84 10.88
C ALA A 123 15.02 3.89 12.02
N THR A 124 15.42 4.44 13.17
CA THR A 124 15.76 3.66 14.37
C THR A 124 14.56 2.85 14.83
N LEU A 125 13.38 3.48 14.98
CA LEU A 125 12.15 2.77 15.37
C LEU A 125 11.81 1.65 14.39
N ILE A 126 11.89 1.89 13.10
CA ILE A 126 11.61 0.86 12.08
C ILE A 126 12.60 -0.30 12.21
N ASN A 127 13.88 -0.03 12.38
CA ASN A 127 14.89 -1.07 12.57
C ASN A 127 14.66 -1.89 13.86
N GLU A 128 14.24 -1.26 14.94
CA GLU A 128 13.88 -1.95 16.18
C GLU A 128 12.64 -2.83 16.01
N MET A 129 11.64 -2.38 15.26
CA MET A 129 10.47 -3.18 14.93
C MET A 129 10.84 -4.40 14.07
N ILE A 130 11.72 -4.24 13.08
CA ILE A 130 12.23 -5.33 12.25
C ILE A 130 12.99 -6.33 13.11
N ALA A 131 13.92 -5.87 13.97
CA ALA A 131 14.68 -6.74 14.87
C ALA A 131 13.76 -7.49 15.84
N THR A 132 12.70 -6.85 16.33
CA THR A 132 11.70 -7.47 17.21
C THR A 132 10.93 -8.56 16.47
N ALA A 133 10.47 -8.32 15.25
CA ALA A 133 9.79 -9.33 14.44
C ALA A 133 10.70 -10.51 14.14
N LYS A 134 11.95 -10.25 13.77
CA LYS A 134 12.96 -11.30 13.55
C LYS A 134 13.15 -12.18 14.78
N LYS A 135 13.34 -11.57 15.95
CA LYS A 135 13.49 -12.31 17.21
C LYS A 135 12.26 -13.16 17.56
N ILE A 136 11.06 -12.67 17.29
CA ILE A 136 9.81 -13.42 17.47
C ILE A 136 9.76 -14.61 16.52
N SER A 137 10.19 -14.44 15.30
CA SER A 137 10.15 -15.48 14.27
C SER A 137 11.13 -16.65 14.49
N GLU A 138 12.13 -16.46 15.34
CA GLU A 138 13.09 -17.52 15.74
C GLU A 138 12.47 -18.58 16.68
N GLN A 139 11.26 -18.33 17.18
CA GLN A 139 10.56 -19.29 18.04
C GLN A 139 10.00 -20.46 17.20
N PRO A 140 9.97 -21.69 17.74
CA PRO A 140 9.38 -22.83 17.06
C PRO A 140 7.93 -22.56 16.63
N GLY A 141 7.55 -22.97 15.41
CA GLY A 141 6.20 -22.78 14.87
C GLY A 141 5.89 -21.31 14.51
N HIS A 142 6.92 -20.51 14.29
CA HIS A 142 6.78 -19.14 13.80
C HIS A 142 7.42 -19.01 12.40
N TRP A 143 6.73 -18.30 11.51
CA TRP A 143 7.19 -17.99 10.16
C TRP A 143 7.16 -16.47 9.95
N TRP A 144 8.30 -15.91 9.57
CA TRP A 144 8.40 -14.48 9.25
C TRP A 144 7.98 -14.22 7.82
N CYS A 145 6.97 -13.37 7.62
CA CYS A 145 6.50 -12.95 6.30
C CYS A 145 7.57 -12.12 5.56
N ASP A 146 8.37 -11.33 6.30
CA ASP A 146 9.48 -10.51 5.80
C ASP A 146 9.10 -9.68 4.57
N GLN A 147 8.13 -8.78 4.75
CA GLN A 147 7.60 -7.95 3.67
C GLN A 147 8.66 -7.12 2.93
N LEU A 148 9.88 -6.94 3.47
CA LEU A 148 10.94 -6.22 2.76
C LEU A 148 11.68 -7.08 1.74
N ASN A 149 11.82 -8.39 1.99
CA ASN A 149 12.62 -9.31 1.18
C ASN A 149 11.79 -10.40 0.50
N ASN A 150 10.49 -10.47 0.76
CA ASN A 150 9.62 -11.49 0.20
C ASN A 150 9.15 -11.14 -1.22
N GLU A 151 9.79 -11.71 -2.23
CA GLU A 151 9.46 -11.51 -3.65
C GLU A 151 8.03 -11.94 -4.03
N ASP A 152 7.43 -12.88 -3.28
CA ASP A 152 6.06 -13.32 -3.55
C ASP A 152 5.03 -12.22 -3.26
N ALA A 153 5.40 -11.20 -2.48
CA ALA A 153 4.54 -10.05 -2.19
C ALA A 153 4.20 -9.22 -3.44
N ALA A 154 5.13 -9.08 -4.38
CA ALA A 154 4.87 -8.38 -5.65
C ALA A 154 3.87 -9.13 -6.52
N LYS A 155 3.93 -10.48 -6.54
CA LYS A 155 3.00 -11.32 -7.29
C LYS A 155 1.55 -11.16 -6.84
N GLY A 156 1.31 -10.79 -5.59
CA GLY A 156 -0.02 -10.48 -5.07
C GLY A 156 -0.70 -9.31 -5.79
N TYR A 157 0.07 -8.47 -6.46
CA TYR A 157 -0.46 -7.33 -7.22
C TYR A 157 -0.56 -7.59 -8.74
N HIS A 158 -0.23 -8.79 -9.22
CA HIS A 158 -0.43 -9.15 -10.62
C HIS A 158 -1.90 -9.05 -11.01
N SER A 159 -2.81 -9.54 -10.15
CA SER A 159 -4.25 -9.41 -10.38
C SER A 159 -4.72 -7.95 -10.48
N LEU A 160 -4.09 -7.03 -9.73
CA LEU A 160 -4.39 -5.61 -9.82
C LEU A 160 -4.03 -5.04 -11.21
N GLY A 161 -2.87 -5.43 -11.76
CA GLY A 161 -2.47 -5.05 -13.11
C GLY A 161 -3.43 -5.56 -14.18
N GLU A 162 -3.83 -6.83 -14.08
CA GLU A 162 -4.80 -7.43 -15.01
C GLU A 162 -6.18 -6.74 -14.93
N GLU A 163 -6.68 -6.50 -13.72
CA GLU A 163 -7.94 -5.80 -13.51
C GLU A 163 -7.92 -4.38 -14.12
N ILE A 164 -6.84 -3.62 -13.90
CA ILE A 164 -6.68 -2.28 -14.48
C ILE A 164 -6.70 -2.36 -16.00
N TRP A 165 -5.90 -3.26 -16.60
CA TRP A 165 -5.85 -3.42 -18.06
C TRP A 165 -7.20 -3.76 -18.66
N GLN A 166 -7.91 -4.72 -18.07
CA GLN A 166 -9.24 -5.14 -18.53
C GLN A 166 -10.28 -4.02 -18.37
N GLN A 167 -10.33 -3.36 -17.19
CA GLN A 167 -11.30 -2.30 -16.91
C GLN A 167 -11.06 -1.04 -17.76
N MET A 168 -9.82 -0.79 -18.18
CA MET A 168 -9.46 0.27 -19.12
C MET A 168 -9.68 -0.13 -20.59
N ASN A 169 -10.08 -1.38 -20.87
CA ASN A 169 -10.18 -1.92 -22.23
C ASN A 169 -8.90 -1.70 -23.04
N GLY A 170 -7.74 -1.84 -22.41
CA GLY A 170 -6.42 -1.64 -23.01
C GLY A 170 -6.07 -0.18 -23.35
N LYS A 171 -6.82 0.80 -22.88
CA LYS A 171 -6.60 2.23 -23.16
C LYS A 171 -5.99 2.94 -21.94
N LEU A 172 -4.73 2.68 -21.66
CA LEU A 172 -3.97 3.22 -20.54
C LEU A 172 -2.68 3.85 -21.03
N ASP A 173 -2.46 5.13 -20.75
CA ASP A 173 -1.24 5.85 -21.14
C ASP A 173 -0.26 5.97 -19.97
N ALA A 174 -0.73 6.04 -18.72
CA ALA A 174 0.14 6.10 -17.55
C ALA A 174 -0.47 5.44 -16.31
N PHE A 175 0.40 4.85 -15.48
CA PHE A 175 0.08 4.36 -14.15
C PHE A 175 0.94 5.10 -13.12
N VAL A 176 0.30 5.67 -12.09
CA VAL A 176 0.95 6.49 -11.06
C VAL A 176 0.67 5.88 -9.70
N HIS A 177 1.71 5.56 -8.92
CA HIS A 177 1.51 4.95 -7.62
C HIS A 177 2.66 5.22 -6.63
N CYS A 178 2.30 5.40 -5.37
CA CYS A 178 3.24 5.55 -4.27
C CYS A 178 4.10 4.30 -4.05
N ALA A 179 5.40 4.52 -3.82
CA ALA A 179 6.35 3.48 -3.45
C ALA A 179 6.57 3.44 -1.93
N SER A 180 6.50 2.23 -1.35
CA SER A 180 6.92 1.92 0.02
C SER A 180 7.87 0.73 -0.03
N THR A 181 7.39 -0.51 0.17
CA THR A 181 8.16 -1.74 -0.07
C THR A 181 8.34 -2.08 -1.56
N ALA A 182 7.83 -1.26 -2.45
CA ALA A 182 7.84 -1.35 -3.91
C ALA A 182 6.95 -2.45 -4.54
N HIS A 183 6.49 -3.45 -3.78
CA HIS A 183 5.77 -4.61 -4.32
C HIS A 183 4.55 -4.24 -5.18
N SER A 184 3.74 -3.27 -4.74
CA SER A 184 2.50 -2.92 -5.44
C SER A 184 2.76 -2.22 -6.77
N ILE A 185 3.73 -1.32 -6.82
CA ILE A 185 4.07 -0.66 -8.09
C ILE A 185 4.74 -1.65 -9.04
N HIS A 186 5.68 -2.48 -8.55
CA HIS A 186 6.40 -3.43 -9.38
C HIS A 186 5.48 -4.53 -9.91
N GLY A 187 4.72 -5.21 -9.03
CA GLY A 187 3.83 -6.28 -9.46
C GLY A 187 2.75 -5.79 -10.44
N THR A 188 2.23 -4.57 -10.24
CA THR A 188 1.30 -3.97 -11.20
C THR A 188 2.00 -3.64 -12.52
N THR A 189 3.19 -3.02 -12.47
CA THR A 189 3.98 -2.67 -13.67
C THR A 189 4.37 -3.88 -14.49
N GLU A 190 4.82 -4.97 -13.85
CA GLU A 190 5.16 -6.21 -14.54
C GLU A 190 4.03 -6.72 -15.45
N ILE A 191 2.81 -6.61 -14.98
CA ILE A 191 1.63 -7.02 -15.76
C ILE A 191 1.25 -5.98 -16.82
N LEU A 192 1.19 -4.71 -16.45
CA LEU A 192 0.85 -3.65 -17.41
C LEU A 192 1.84 -3.65 -18.58
N TRP A 193 3.14 -3.83 -18.33
CA TRP A 193 4.16 -3.87 -19.36
C TRP A 193 4.23 -5.20 -20.14
N LYS A 194 3.60 -6.25 -19.68
CA LYS A 194 3.35 -7.43 -20.54
C LYS A 194 2.32 -7.12 -21.62
N HIS A 195 1.35 -6.28 -21.31
CA HIS A 195 0.34 -5.86 -22.25
C HIS A 195 0.82 -4.73 -23.19
N ASP A 196 1.40 -3.67 -22.62
CA ASP A 196 1.95 -2.54 -23.40
C ASP A 196 3.13 -1.90 -22.67
N LYS A 197 4.32 -2.00 -23.27
CA LYS A 197 5.57 -1.41 -22.77
C LYS A 197 5.61 0.13 -22.84
N ASN A 198 4.70 0.75 -23.58
CA ASN A 198 4.63 2.20 -23.72
C ASN A 198 3.85 2.86 -22.56
N ILE A 199 3.20 2.12 -21.70
CA ILE A 199 2.55 2.66 -20.50
C ILE A 199 3.60 3.33 -19.63
N HIS A 200 3.43 4.63 -19.40
CA HIS A 200 4.31 5.40 -18.55
C HIS A 200 4.07 5.11 -17.07
N ILE A 201 5.09 4.70 -16.35
CA ILE A 201 5.01 4.34 -14.93
C ILE A 201 5.69 5.42 -14.09
N ALA A 202 4.94 6.06 -13.20
CA ALA A 202 5.47 7.05 -12.27
C ALA A 202 5.35 6.56 -10.82
N ALA A 203 6.49 6.42 -10.16
CA ALA A 203 6.57 6.18 -8.72
C ALA A 203 6.41 7.49 -7.95
N VAL A 204 5.80 7.43 -6.76
CA VAL A 204 5.59 8.60 -5.91
C VAL A 204 6.22 8.36 -4.55
N GLU A 205 6.99 9.34 -4.07
CA GLU A 205 7.58 9.35 -2.73
C GLU A 205 7.35 10.68 -2.01
N PRO A 206 7.49 10.74 -0.65
CA PRO A 206 7.38 12.01 0.08
C PRO A 206 8.51 12.97 -0.30
N ASP A 207 8.19 14.25 -0.53
CA ASP A 207 9.19 15.26 -0.83
C ASP A 207 10.17 15.47 0.32
N GLU A 208 9.69 15.37 1.56
CA GLU A 208 10.47 15.49 2.78
C GLU A 208 11.44 14.31 3.02
N SER A 209 11.25 13.20 2.31
CA SER A 209 12.07 11.97 2.45
C SER A 209 12.21 11.25 1.11
N ALA A 210 12.77 11.96 0.11
CA ALA A 210 12.82 11.51 -1.27
C ALA A 210 14.08 10.68 -1.57
N VAL A 211 14.20 9.55 -0.87
CA VAL A 211 15.39 8.66 -0.94
C VAL A 211 15.52 7.93 -2.25
N LEU A 212 14.40 7.61 -2.92
CA LEU A 212 14.42 6.98 -4.26
C LEU A 212 14.95 7.96 -5.32
N SER A 213 14.74 9.27 -5.13
CA SER A 213 15.31 10.34 -5.96
C SER A 213 16.73 10.72 -5.55
N GLY A 214 17.38 9.99 -4.65
CA GLY A 214 18.75 10.25 -4.19
C GLY A 214 18.89 11.42 -3.20
N ARG A 215 17.80 11.90 -2.60
CA ARG A 215 17.81 12.97 -1.58
C ARG A 215 17.90 12.38 -0.17
N PRO A 216 18.31 13.17 0.84
CA PRO A 216 18.36 12.71 2.22
C PRO A 216 16.99 12.25 2.74
N THR A 217 17.01 11.32 3.69
CA THR A 217 15.81 10.95 4.46
C THR A 217 15.37 12.09 5.36
N GLY A 218 14.07 12.25 5.55
CA GLY A 218 13.46 13.24 6.42
C GLY A 218 12.16 12.75 7.05
N SER A 219 11.56 13.60 7.87
CA SER A 219 10.30 13.29 8.55
C SER A 219 9.10 13.75 7.73
N HIS A 220 8.15 12.87 7.49
CA HIS A 220 6.89 13.16 6.80
C HIS A 220 5.70 12.53 7.53
N LYS A 221 4.48 12.85 7.09
CA LYS A 221 3.24 12.32 7.66
C LYS A 221 2.32 11.69 6.61
N ILE A 222 2.90 11.17 5.53
CA ILE A 222 2.17 10.35 4.56
C ILE A 222 2.32 8.89 4.99
N GLU A 223 1.35 8.37 5.73
CA GLU A 223 1.42 7.01 6.25
C GLU A 223 1.41 5.96 5.12
N GLY A 224 2.24 4.92 5.30
CA GLY A 224 2.29 3.77 4.40
C GLY A 224 3.27 3.89 3.25
N ILE A 225 4.00 5.01 3.12
CA ILE A 225 5.08 5.22 2.14
C ILE A 225 6.31 5.84 2.80
N GLY A 226 7.42 5.94 2.07
CA GLY A 226 8.61 6.65 2.53
C GLY A 226 9.28 5.99 3.73
N LEU A 227 9.89 4.83 3.52
CA LEU A 227 10.57 4.05 4.58
C LEU A 227 11.80 4.74 5.16
N GLY A 228 12.31 5.82 4.52
CA GLY A 228 13.55 6.50 4.90
C GLY A 228 14.82 5.80 4.40
N PHE A 229 14.67 4.72 3.66
CA PHE A 229 15.73 3.99 2.97
C PHE A 229 15.18 3.36 1.67
N ILE A 230 16.06 3.01 0.75
CA ILE A 230 15.70 2.30 -0.49
C ILE A 230 15.36 0.86 -0.12
N PRO A 231 14.12 0.37 -0.38
CA PRO A 231 13.76 -0.99 -0.04
C PRO A 231 14.59 -2.00 -0.83
N PRO A 232 14.94 -3.17 -0.25
CA PRO A 232 15.79 -4.17 -0.90
C PRO A 232 15.29 -4.64 -2.27
N LEU A 233 13.96 -4.70 -2.44
CA LEU A 233 13.32 -5.12 -3.69
C LEU A 233 12.87 -3.93 -4.56
N TRP A 234 13.55 -2.78 -4.46
CA TRP A 234 13.35 -1.67 -5.38
C TRP A 234 14.06 -1.94 -6.71
N HIS A 235 13.31 -1.92 -7.79
CA HIS A 235 13.75 -2.12 -9.17
C HIS A 235 13.51 -0.84 -9.98
N PRO A 236 14.49 0.09 -10.06
CA PRO A 236 14.31 1.36 -10.75
C PRO A 236 13.98 1.20 -12.23
N GLU A 237 14.37 0.08 -12.84
CA GLU A 237 14.06 -0.26 -14.24
C GLU A 237 12.56 -0.53 -14.49
N LEU A 238 11.77 -0.72 -13.45
CA LEU A 238 10.32 -0.91 -13.54
C LEU A 238 9.52 0.41 -13.45
N VAL A 239 10.20 1.56 -13.43
CA VAL A 239 9.55 2.87 -13.43
C VAL A 239 10.23 3.80 -14.43
N ASN A 240 9.46 4.74 -15.02
CA ASN A 240 9.99 5.72 -15.95
C ASN A 240 10.41 7.02 -15.25
N GLU A 241 9.72 7.37 -14.14
CA GLU A 241 10.04 8.55 -13.35
C GLU A 241 9.68 8.37 -11.88
N ILE A 242 10.26 9.23 -11.02
CA ILE A 242 9.92 9.34 -9.61
C ILE A 242 9.45 10.76 -9.36
N LEU A 243 8.24 10.90 -8.81
CA LEU A 243 7.61 12.18 -8.47
C LEU A 243 7.58 12.32 -6.95
N THR A 244 7.78 13.54 -6.46
CA THR A 244 7.70 13.83 -5.04
C THR A 244 6.43 14.61 -4.72
N VAL A 245 5.82 14.32 -3.56
CA VAL A 245 4.62 15.00 -3.05
C VAL A 245 4.85 15.35 -1.59
N THR A 246 4.54 16.58 -1.22
CA THR A 246 4.65 17.04 0.17
C THR A 246 3.56 16.43 1.05
N THR A 247 3.82 16.33 2.36
CA THR A 247 2.81 15.90 3.34
C THR A 247 1.55 16.77 3.28
N ASP A 248 1.71 18.08 3.13
CA ASP A 248 0.57 19.01 3.11
C ASP A 248 -0.28 18.85 1.83
N ASP A 249 0.36 18.70 0.67
CA ASP A 249 -0.35 18.44 -0.59
C ASP A 249 -1.14 17.12 -0.52
N ALA A 250 -0.51 16.08 0.02
CA ALA A 250 -1.15 14.78 0.18
C ALA A 250 -2.39 14.83 1.09
N LYS A 251 -2.29 15.51 2.25
CA LYS A 251 -3.41 15.70 3.18
C LYS A 251 -4.52 16.55 2.58
N ASN A 252 -4.15 17.67 1.93
CA ASN A 252 -5.12 18.56 1.30
C ASN A 252 -5.88 17.83 0.19
N MET A 253 -5.18 17.02 -0.60
CA MET A 253 -5.83 16.23 -1.64
C MET A 253 -6.73 15.13 -1.07
N ALA A 254 -6.36 14.45 0.02
CA ALA A 254 -7.22 13.48 0.68
C ALA A 254 -8.54 14.13 1.16
N ARG A 255 -8.47 15.36 1.72
CA ARG A 255 -9.66 16.14 2.09
C ARG A 255 -10.50 16.56 0.89
N ARG A 256 -9.86 17.00 -0.21
CA ARG A 256 -10.55 17.34 -1.46
C ARG A 256 -11.25 16.14 -2.08
N LEU A 257 -10.60 14.98 -2.14
CA LEU A 257 -11.20 13.73 -2.59
C LEU A 257 -12.49 13.42 -1.81
N ALA A 258 -12.46 13.55 -0.48
CA ALA A 258 -13.63 13.33 0.35
C ALA A 258 -14.75 14.35 0.05
N LYS A 259 -14.40 15.65 -0.02
CA LYS A 259 -15.38 16.74 -0.15
C LYS A 259 -15.93 16.88 -1.57
N GLU A 260 -15.09 16.72 -2.58
CA GLU A 260 -15.42 17.03 -3.98
C GLU A 260 -15.84 15.77 -4.75
N GLU A 261 -15.20 14.62 -4.52
CA GLU A 261 -15.45 13.36 -5.24
C GLU A 261 -16.22 12.30 -4.40
N GLY A 262 -16.42 12.53 -3.11
CA GLY A 262 -17.03 11.54 -2.22
C GLY A 262 -16.10 10.36 -1.89
N ILE A 263 -14.80 10.51 -2.11
CA ILE A 263 -13.78 9.47 -1.93
C ILE A 263 -13.06 9.69 -0.60
N PHE A 264 -13.43 8.92 0.43
CA PHE A 264 -12.85 9.02 1.76
C PHE A 264 -11.63 8.09 1.90
N ALA A 265 -10.42 8.64 1.82
CA ALA A 265 -9.19 7.86 1.64
C ALA A 265 -8.03 8.35 2.53
N GLY A 266 -6.96 7.56 2.64
CA GLY A 266 -5.75 7.93 3.37
C GLY A 266 -4.85 8.92 2.62
N THR A 267 -3.80 9.40 3.29
CA THR A 267 -2.85 10.39 2.76
C THR A 267 -2.05 9.90 1.56
N SER A 268 -1.70 8.61 1.50
CA SER A 268 -1.02 8.02 0.33
C SER A 268 -1.91 8.04 -0.92
N SER A 269 -3.23 7.92 -0.77
CA SER A 269 -4.18 8.12 -1.87
C SER A 269 -4.20 9.56 -2.34
N GLY A 270 -4.12 10.51 -1.41
CA GLY A 270 -3.97 11.93 -1.74
C GLY A 270 -2.68 12.20 -2.52
N ALA A 271 -1.54 11.63 -2.08
CA ALA A 271 -0.27 11.74 -2.79
C ALA A 271 -0.34 11.16 -4.21
N ASN A 272 -0.96 9.99 -4.36
CA ASN A 272 -1.21 9.36 -5.64
C ASN A 272 -1.96 10.30 -6.61
N VAL A 273 -3.04 10.92 -6.15
CA VAL A 273 -3.85 11.81 -7.00
C VAL A 273 -3.14 13.12 -7.31
N VAL A 274 -2.37 13.70 -6.38
CA VAL A 274 -1.52 14.88 -6.66
C VAL A 274 -0.54 14.59 -7.78
N ALA A 275 0.17 13.46 -7.71
CA ALA A 275 1.11 13.05 -8.74
C ALA A 275 0.40 12.71 -10.07
N ALA A 276 -0.75 12.02 -10.01
CA ALA A 276 -1.54 11.69 -11.19
C ALA A 276 -2.04 12.95 -11.92
N LEU A 277 -2.41 14.02 -11.20
CA LEU A 277 -2.78 15.32 -11.80
C LEU A 277 -1.62 15.93 -12.59
N ARG A 278 -0.39 15.90 -12.04
CA ARG A 278 0.80 16.40 -12.73
C ARG A 278 1.11 15.61 -14.01
N VAL A 279 0.97 14.28 -13.96
CA VAL A 279 1.12 13.42 -15.15
C VAL A 279 0.01 13.70 -16.17
N ALA A 280 -1.24 13.79 -15.71
CA ALA A 280 -2.39 14.05 -16.59
C ALA A 280 -2.29 15.41 -17.30
N GLU A 281 -1.79 16.43 -16.61
CA GLU A 281 -1.56 17.75 -17.18
C GLU A 281 -0.53 17.74 -18.33
N ARG A 282 0.58 16.99 -18.13
CA ARG A 282 1.62 16.79 -19.16
C ARG A 282 1.15 15.97 -20.35
N LEU A 283 0.32 14.96 -20.13
CA LEU A 283 -0.20 14.10 -21.20
C LEU A 283 -1.28 14.78 -22.03
N GLY A 284 -2.10 15.64 -21.42
CA GLY A 284 -3.15 16.38 -22.08
C GLY A 284 -4.39 15.57 -22.42
N LYS A 285 -5.35 16.24 -23.04
CA LYS A 285 -6.67 15.71 -23.38
C LYS A 285 -6.61 14.48 -24.29
N GLY A 286 -7.49 13.53 -24.04
CA GLY A 286 -7.62 12.29 -24.83
C GLY A 286 -6.73 11.14 -24.35
N LYS A 287 -5.93 11.37 -23.30
CA LYS A 287 -5.09 10.37 -22.64
C LYS A 287 -5.74 9.89 -21.34
N ASN A 288 -5.27 8.74 -20.81
CA ASN A 288 -5.81 8.12 -19.63
C ASN A 288 -4.69 7.79 -18.62
N VAL A 289 -4.85 8.26 -17.40
CA VAL A 289 -3.98 7.97 -16.26
C VAL A 289 -4.76 7.13 -15.26
N VAL A 290 -4.16 6.07 -14.76
CA VAL A 290 -4.72 5.30 -13.62
C VAL A 290 -3.85 5.49 -12.40
N THR A 291 -4.50 5.67 -11.25
CA THR A 291 -3.85 5.65 -9.92
C THR A 291 -4.70 4.89 -8.91
N LEU A 292 -4.19 4.73 -7.68
CA LEU A 292 -4.86 3.94 -6.65
C LEU A 292 -5.41 4.80 -5.52
N ILE A 293 -6.62 4.50 -5.09
CA ILE A 293 -7.11 4.83 -3.75
C ILE A 293 -6.74 3.66 -2.85
N VAL A 294 -5.63 3.81 -2.14
CA VAL A 294 -4.86 2.74 -1.48
C VAL A 294 -5.62 2.08 -0.36
N ASP A 295 -6.26 2.91 0.48
CA ASP A 295 -7.01 2.47 1.65
C ASP A 295 -8.08 3.48 2.10
N SER A 296 -8.94 3.04 3.03
CA SER A 296 -10.05 3.83 3.56
C SER A 296 -9.59 4.91 4.54
N GLY A 297 -10.19 6.10 4.45
CA GLY A 297 -10.03 7.21 5.40
C GLY A 297 -10.43 6.87 6.83
N LEU A 298 -11.26 5.83 7.04
CA LEU A 298 -11.64 5.33 8.38
C LEU A 298 -10.44 4.92 9.25
N ARG A 299 -9.31 4.62 8.64
CA ARG A 299 -8.05 4.25 9.31
C ARG A 299 -7.30 5.44 9.90
N TYR A 300 -7.75 6.67 9.63
CA TYR A 300 -7.03 7.92 9.89
C TYR A 300 -7.83 8.93 10.72
N LEU A 301 -8.97 8.53 11.31
CA LEU A 301 -9.86 9.39 12.08
C LEU A 301 -9.19 9.96 13.34
N SER A 302 -8.27 9.22 13.96
CA SER A 302 -7.50 9.69 15.13
C SER A 302 -6.32 10.58 14.75
N THR A 303 -5.97 10.66 13.45
CA THR A 303 -4.85 11.46 12.96
C THR A 303 -5.25 12.91 12.66
N ASP A 304 -4.26 13.75 12.31
CA ASP A 304 -4.50 15.16 11.96
C ASP A 304 -5.05 15.38 10.54
N VAL A 305 -5.21 14.33 9.75
CA VAL A 305 -5.70 14.42 8.36
C VAL A 305 -7.12 14.95 8.31
N TYR A 306 -8.01 14.45 9.18
CA TYR A 306 -9.44 14.77 9.23
C TYR A 306 -9.86 15.48 10.53
N LYS A 307 -8.92 16.15 11.20
CA LYS A 307 -9.25 17.11 12.28
C LYS A 307 -9.58 18.44 11.64
N PHE A 308 -10.79 18.95 11.91
CA PHE A 308 -11.31 20.24 11.46
C PHE A 308 -11.40 21.21 12.63
#